data_77ead1b109756d19751574b97ea93abd
#
_entry.id   77ead1b109756d19751574b97ea93abd
#
_cell.length_a   1.000
_cell.length_b   1.000
_cell.length_c   1.000
_cell.angle_alpha   90.00
_cell.angle_beta   90.00
_cell.angle_gamma   90.00
#
_symmetry.space_group_name_H-M   'P 1'
#
loop_
_entity.id
_entity.type
_entity.pdbx_description
1 polymer ?
#
loop_
_entity_poly.entity_id
_entity_poly.type
_entity_poly.pdbx_seq_one_letter_code
_entity_poly.pdbx_strand_id
1 'polypeptide(L)'
;MSNQINFTFQDSDWVPPTNYPDLRNAKEIAIDLETKDPEIKIKGPGWPTNNGNVIGIAVATDTFKGYFPVAHEAGGNMDMMMTLKWVQDICRSKATKIFHNASYDIGWLRANGIVVYGDVADTMIAAALIDENRRMYSLNALSVDFISELKSEAGLKEAAQDWGIDAKAEMFKLPAKFVGPYAEQD
;
A
#
# COMPACT_ATOMS: atom_id res chain seq x y z
N MET A 1 -16.91 -42.44 -6.00
CA MET A 1 -15.88 -41.90 -5.07
C MET A 1 -15.86 -40.40 -5.23
N SER A 2 -16.39 -39.68 -4.25
CA SER A 2 -16.45 -38.22 -4.29
C SER A 2 -15.08 -37.69 -3.89
N ASN A 3 -14.37 -37.08 -4.84
CA ASN A 3 -13.16 -36.30 -4.51
C ASN A 3 -13.61 -35.08 -3.73
N GLN A 4 -13.51 -35.15 -2.42
CA GLN A 4 -13.54 -33.97 -1.55
C GLN A 4 -12.24 -33.21 -1.80
N ILE A 5 -12.33 -32.10 -2.54
CA ILE A 5 -11.25 -31.12 -2.64
C ILE A 5 -11.21 -30.45 -1.27
N ASN A 6 -10.26 -30.83 -0.43
CA ASN A 6 -9.95 -30.10 0.79
C ASN A 6 -9.29 -28.77 0.36
N PHE A 7 -10.06 -27.70 0.34
CA PHE A 7 -9.52 -26.35 0.33
C PHE A 7 -8.91 -26.09 1.70
N THR A 8 -7.62 -26.30 1.83
CA THR A 8 -6.84 -25.76 2.94
C THR A 8 -6.60 -24.29 2.63
N PHE A 9 -7.52 -23.42 3.06
CA PHE A 9 -7.22 -21.98 3.06
C PHE A 9 -5.99 -21.79 3.96
N GLN A 10 -4.90 -21.28 3.39
CA GLN A 10 -3.83 -20.76 4.24
C GLN A 10 -4.42 -19.60 5.04
N ASP A 11 -4.44 -19.75 6.35
CA ASP A 11 -4.85 -18.67 7.22
C ASP A 11 -3.65 -17.74 7.44
N SER A 12 -3.90 -16.45 7.55
CA SER A 12 -2.88 -15.46 7.89
C SER A 12 -3.11 -15.02 9.33
N ASP A 13 -2.07 -15.15 10.16
CA ASP A 13 -2.07 -14.66 11.55
C ASP A 13 -1.91 -13.14 11.64
N TRP A 14 -1.75 -12.45 10.49
CA TRP A 14 -1.59 -11.01 10.47
C TRP A 14 -2.86 -10.31 10.98
N VAL A 15 -2.66 -9.32 11.83
CA VAL A 15 -3.71 -8.45 12.35
C VAL A 15 -3.32 -6.99 12.14
N PRO A 16 -4.29 -6.09 11.89
CA PRO A 16 -3.99 -4.67 11.75
C PRO A 16 -3.44 -4.11 13.08
N PRO A 17 -2.69 -2.99 13.02
CA PRO A 17 -2.25 -2.28 14.20
C PRO A 17 -3.41 -1.97 15.14
N THR A 18 -3.23 -2.16 16.43
CA THR A 18 -4.28 -1.89 17.44
C THR A 18 -4.40 -0.42 17.80
N ASN A 19 -3.41 0.40 17.44
CA ASN A 19 -3.35 1.83 17.74
C ASN A 19 -2.66 2.60 16.61
N TYR A 20 -2.77 3.91 16.67
CA TYR A 20 -2.11 4.84 15.76
C TYR A 20 -0.86 5.42 16.45
N PRO A 21 0.36 5.01 16.07
CA PRO A 21 1.58 5.51 16.71
C PRO A 21 1.79 7.00 16.41
N ASP A 22 2.41 7.70 17.35
CA ASP A 22 2.83 9.09 17.12
C ASP A 22 4.14 9.13 16.33
N LEU A 23 4.04 9.37 15.04
CA LEU A 23 5.18 9.44 14.11
C LEU A 23 5.59 10.88 13.77
N ARG A 24 5.00 11.90 14.43
CA ARG A 24 5.24 13.30 14.09
C ARG A 24 6.68 13.76 14.31
N ASN A 25 7.44 13.04 15.13
CA ASN A 25 8.85 13.31 15.38
C ASN A 25 9.82 12.45 14.56
N ALA A 26 9.31 11.57 13.69
CA ALA A 26 10.15 10.83 12.75
C ALA A 26 10.85 11.80 11.80
N LYS A 27 12.05 11.43 11.35
CA LYS A 27 12.78 12.20 10.34
C LYS A 27 12.21 11.95 8.95
N GLU A 28 11.88 10.71 8.69
CA GLU A 28 11.38 10.20 7.43
C GLU A 28 10.19 9.28 7.67
N ILE A 29 9.20 9.33 6.81
CA ILE A 29 8.01 8.48 6.85
C ILE A 29 7.73 8.00 5.44
N ALA A 30 7.89 6.69 5.19
CA ALA A 30 7.45 6.07 3.96
C ALA A 30 5.94 5.83 4.02
N ILE A 31 5.25 6.12 2.93
CA ILE A 31 3.80 5.97 2.80
C ILE A 31 3.51 5.31 1.45
N ASP A 32 2.72 4.26 1.46
CA ASP A 32 2.22 3.57 0.27
C ASP A 32 0.72 3.32 0.42
N LEU A 33 -0.04 3.44 -0.67
CA LEU A 33 -1.49 3.28 -0.67
C LEU A 33 -1.91 2.06 -1.48
N GLU A 34 -2.64 1.17 -0.85
CA GLU A 34 -3.39 0.17 -1.58
C GLU A 34 -4.75 0.74 -1.99
N THR A 35 -5.12 0.52 -3.24
CA THR A 35 -6.29 1.19 -3.84
C THR A 35 -7.16 0.23 -4.63
N LYS A 36 -8.45 0.56 -4.70
CA LYS A 36 -9.36 0.07 -5.74
C LYS A 36 -9.38 1.11 -6.85
N ASP A 37 -8.71 0.80 -7.97
CA ASP A 37 -8.62 1.70 -9.14
C ASP A 37 -8.94 0.91 -10.44
N PRO A 38 -10.24 0.70 -10.72
CA PRO A 38 -10.69 -0.31 -11.69
C PRO A 38 -10.34 0.02 -13.14
N GLU A 39 -10.11 1.28 -13.47
CA GLU A 39 -9.85 1.70 -14.83
C GLU A 39 -8.41 2.23 -15.05
N ILE A 40 -7.53 2.04 -14.07
CA ILE A 40 -6.15 2.56 -14.10
C ILE A 40 -5.39 2.23 -15.40
N LYS A 41 -5.56 1.02 -15.94
CA LYS A 41 -4.90 0.57 -17.17
C LYS A 41 -5.45 1.21 -18.44
N ILE A 42 -6.68 1.75 -18.39
CA ILE A 42 -7.41 2.27 -19.55
C ILE A 42 -7.44 3.79 -19.55
N LYS A 43 -7.71 4.38 -18.39
CA LYS A 43 -7.94 5.83 -18.25
C LYS A 43 -6.88 6.53 -17.39
N GLY A 44 -5.92 5.79 -16.85
CA GLY A 44 -4.99 6.29 -15.84
C GLY A 44 -5.62 6.34 -14.45
N PRO A 45 -4.96 7.02 -13.48
CA PRO A 45 -5.41 7.07 -12.09
C PRO A 45 -6.84 7.58 -11.93
N GLY A 46 -7.63 6.91 -11.10
CA GLY A 46 -9.04 7.25 -10.88
C GLY A 46 -9.28 8.42 -9.91
N TRP A 47 -8.27 8.84 -9.16
CA TRP A 47 -8.42 9.89 -8.14
C TRP A 47 -8.95 11.23 -8.68
N PRO A 48 -8.66 11.72 -9.91
CA PRO A 48 -9.20 12.99 -10.39
C PRO A 48 -10.70 12.97 -10.64
N THR A 49 -11.26 11.78 -10.87
CA THR A 49 -12.67 11.57 -11.22
C THR A 49 -13.46 10.85 -10.12
N ASN A 50 -12.84 10.57 -8.95
CA ASN A 50 -13.39 9.75 -7.89
C ASN A 50 -13.82 8.34 -8.36
N ASN A 51 -13.11 7.78 -9.34
CA ASN A 51 -13.34 6.44 -9.84
C ASN A 51 -12.43 5.43 -9.12
N GLY A 52 -12.83 5.03 -7.95
CA GLY A 52 -12.08 4.16 -7.05
C GLY A 52 -11.99 4.71 -5.63
N ASN A 53 -11.16 4.11 -4.81
CA ASN A 53 -10.92 4.55 -3.42
C ASN A 53 -9.64 3.93 -2.85
N VAL A 54 -9.13 4.53 -1.78
CA VAL A 54 -8.09 3.93 -0.94
C VAL A 54 -8.70 2.78 -0.15
N ILE A 55 -8.03 1.62 -0.14
CA ILE A 55 -8.44 0.44 0.64
C ILE A 55 -7.59 0.22 1.87
N GLY A 56 -6.39 0.78 1.90
CA GLY A 56 -5.50 0.76 3.05
C GLY A 56 -4.25 1.61 2.83
N ILE A 57 -3.56 1.89 3.91
CA ILE A 57 -2.37 2.74 3.95
C ILE A 57 -1.26 1.99 4.66
N ALA A 58 -0.15 1.72 3.98
CA ALA A 58 1.08 1.26 4.59
C ALA A 58 1.93 2.45 5.01
N VAL A 59 2.50 2.38 6.20
CA VAL A 59 3.38 3.42 6.75
C VAL A 59 4.58 2.78 7.41
N ALA A 60 5.77 3.27 7.09
CA ALA A 60 7.01 2.83 7.73
C ALA A 60 7.90 3.99 8.14
N THR A 61 8.69 3.75 9.17
CA THR A 61 9.80 4.58 9.65
C THR A 61 10.97 3.65 9.97
N ASP A 62 12.08 4.19 10.46
CA ASP A 62 13.22 3.39 10.93
C ASP A 62 12.89 2.45 12.12
N THR A 63 11.79 2.70 12.84
CA THR A 63 11.41 1.94 14.06
C THR A 63 10.02 1.35 14.02
N PHE A 64 9.24 1.61 12.99
CA PHE A 64 7.85 1.16 12.88
C PHE A 64 7.51 0.82 11.44
N LYS A 65 6.69 -0.21 11.26
CA LYS A 65 5.96 -0.47 10.04
C LYS A 65 4.56 -0.99 10.36
N GLY A 66 3.59 -0.70 9.53
CA GLY A 66 2.24 -1.22 9.69
C GLY A 66 1.34 -0.85 8.52
N TYR A 67 0.41 -1.75 8.23
CA TYR A 67 -0.66 -1.53 7.27
C TYR A 67 -1.98 -1.24 7.98
N PHE A 68 -2.66 -0.19 7.59
CA PHE A 68 -3.91 0.33 8.16
C PHE A 68 -5.04 0.14 7.13
N PRO A 69 -5.73 -1.00 7.13
CA PRO A 69 -6.82 -1.28 6.19
C PRO A 69 -8.05 -0.45 6.53
N VAL A 70 -8.73 0.10 5.51
CA VAL A 70 -9.90 0.97 5.72
C VAL A 70 -11.11 0.62 4.88
N ALA A 71 -10.94 -0.09 3.73
CA ALA A 71 -12.04 -0.35 2.82
C ALA A 71 -11.93 -1.69 2.06
N HIS A 72 -11.44 -2.74 2.71
CA HIS A 72 -11.51 -4.11 2.18
C HIS A 72 -12.94 -4.62 2.24
N GLU A 73 -13.46 -5.15 1.11
CA GLU A 73 -14.84 -5.63 1.01
C GLU A 73 -15.11 -6.84 1.92
N ALA A 74 -14.14 -7.74 2.11
CA ALA A 74 -14.27 -8.90 2.97
C ALA A 74 -13.90 -8.64 4.44
N GLY A 75 -13.64 -7.37 4.81
CA GLY A 75 -13.47 -6.96 6.21
C GLY A 75 -12.04 -6.95 6.71
N GLY A 76 -11.90 -6.84 8.04
CA GLY A 76 -10.63 -6.64 8.73
C GLY A 76 -10.19 -5.17 8.73
N ASN A 77 -11.13 -4.24 8.49
CA ASN A 77 -10.87 -2.81 8.39
C ASN A 77 -10.80 -2.15 9.78
N MET A 78 -9.98 -1.12 9.85
CA MET A 78 -9.95 -0.14 10.93
C MET A 78 -10.97 0.98 10.66
N ASP A 79 -11.17 1.87 11.65
CA ASP A 79 -12.00 3.04 11.46
C ASP A 79 -11.38 3.99 10.43
N MET A 80 -12.06 4.17 9.30
CA MET A 80 -11.58 4.96 8.18
C MET A 80 -11.34 6.42 8.55
N MET A 81 -12.25 7.03 9.33
CA MET A 81 -12.15 8.44 9.69
C MET A 81 -10.98 8.68 10.64
N MET A 82 -10.78 7.80 11.61
CA MET A 82 -9.65 7.87 12.53
C MET A 82 -8.33 7.63 11.78
N THR A 83 -8.28 6.65 10.88
CA THR A 83 -7.09 6.36 10.07
C THR A 83 -6.72 7.55 9.20
N LEU A 84 -7.65 8.11 8.43
CA LEU A 84 -7.40 9.26 7.56
C LEU A 84 -6.99 10.51 8.36
N LYS A 85 -7.56 10.73 9.54
CA LYS A 85 -7.15 11.81 10.43
C LYS A 85 -5.70 11.64 10.90
N TRP A 86 -5.33 10.44 11.31
CA TRP A 86 -3.95 10.13 11.70
C TRP A 86 -2.98 10.31 10.53
N VAL A 87 -3.33 9.82 9.32
CA VAL A 87 -2.52 10.03 8.11
C VAL A 87 -2.37 11.52 7.80
N GLN A 88 -3.44 12.32 7.96
CA GLN A 88 -3.36 13.77 7.80
C GLN A 88 -2.38 14.40 8.80
N ASP A 89 -2.35 13.93 10.05
CA ASP A 89 -1.45 14.46 11.07
C ASP A 89 0.02 14.13 10.74
N ILE A 90 0.33 12.91 10.28
CA ILE A 90 1.68 12.57 9.83
C ILE A 90 2.08 13.29 8.54
N CYS A 91 1.16 13.48 7.59
CA CYS A 91 1.39 14.26 6.38
C CYS A 91 1.66 15.75 6.65
N ARG A 92 1.19 16.28 7.77
CA ARG A 92 1.46 17.67 8.23
C ARG A 92 2.76 17.80 9.02
N SER A 93 3.37 16.71 9.45
CA SER A 93 4.62 16.72 10.21
C SER A 93 5.78 17.29 9.41
N LYS A 94 6.89 17.58 10.10
CA LYS A 94 8.15 18.05 9.47
C LYS A 94 8.96 16.91 8.82
N ALA A 95 8.56 15.66 9.01
CA ALA A 95 9.22 14.52 8.41
C ALA A 95 9.25 14.66 6.87
N THR A 96 10.31 14.18 6.24
CA THR A 96 10.29 13.92 4.80
C THR A 96 9.35 12.76 4.52
N LYS A 97 8.38 12.94 3.63
CA LYS A 97 7.50 11.86 3.20
C LYS A 97 8.12 11.17 1.98
N ILE A 98 8.28 9.87 2.10
CA ILE A 98 8.89 9.03 1.06
C ILE A 98 7.78 8.22 0.38
N PHE A 99 7.78 8.23 -0.94
CA PHE A 99 6.85 7.48 -1.78
C PHE A 99 7.61 6.77 -2.88
N HIS A 100 6.93 5.82 -3.51
CA HIS A 100 7.37 5.25 -4.80
C HIS A 100 6.31 5.55 -5.86
N ASN A 101 6.59 6.46 -6.80
CA ASN A 101 5.62 7.08 -7.70
C ASN A 101 4.64 8.02 -6.96
N ALA A 102 5.21 8.96 -6.23
CA ALA A 102 4.51 9.91 -5.34
C ALA A 102 3.26 10.56 -5.95
N SER A 103 3.23 10.77 -7.26
CA SER A 103 2.10 11.39 -7.93
C SER A 103 0.80 10.60 -7.77
N TYR A 104 0.88 9.27 -7.72
CA TYR A 104 -0.25 8.39 -7.55
C TYR A 104 -0.83 8.48 -6.13
N ASP A 105 0.02 8.27 -5.13
CA ASP A 105 -0.41 8.26 -3.72
C ASP A 105 -0.85 9.64 -3.24
N ILE A 106 -0.09 10.69 -3.57
CA ILE A 106 -0.46 12.07 -3.23
C ILE A 106 -1.79 12.46 -3.90
N GLY A 107 -2.06 11.96 -5.10
CA GLY A 107 -3.33 12.16 -5.78
C GLY A 107 -4.50 11.56 -4.98
N TRP A 108 -4.39 10.31 -4.56
CA TRP A 108 -5.40 9.64 -3.73
C TRP A 108 -5.52 10.23 -2.34
N LEU A 109 -4.41 10.61 -1.69
CA LEU A 109 -4.44 11.35 -0.42
C LEU A 109 -5.24 12.65 -0.57
N ARG A 110 -4.97 13.40 -1.63
CA ARG A 110 -5.66 14.67 -1.93
C ARG A 110 -7.14 14.48 -2.22
N ALA A 111 -7.53 13.42 -2.93
CA ALA A 111 -8.93 13.05 -3.15
C ALA A 111 -9.67 12.74 -1.83
N ASN A 112 -8.94 12.29 -0.79
CA ASN A 112 -9.46 12.09 0.58
C ASN A 112 -9.29 13.32 1.49
N GLY A 113 -8.99 14.50 0.93
CA GLY A 113 -8.85 15.76 1.68
C GLY A 113 -7.53 15.89 2.45
N ILE A 114 -6.55 15.01 2.21
CA ILE A 114 -5.25 15.03 2.86
C ILE A 114 -4.23 15.75 1.98
N VAL A 115 -3.59 16.78 2.54
CA VAL A 115 -2.51 17.51 1.88
C VAL A 115 -1.19 17.12 2.53
N VAL A 116 -0.23 16.72 1.69
CA VAL A 116 1.14 16.42 2.11
C VAL A 116 1.92 17.72 2.19
N TYR A 117 2.51 18.00 3.34
CA TYR A 117 3.33 19.19 3.60
C TYR A 117 4.80 18.81 3.78
N GLY A 118 5.68 19.80 3.55
CA GLY A 118 7.12 19.63 3.71
C GLY A 118 7.76 18.90 2.54
N ASP A 119 8.91 18.30 2.82
CA ASP A 119 9.70 17.63 1.81
C ASP A 119 9.08 16.29 1.39
N VAL A 120 9.13 16.02 0.10
CA VAL A 120 8.70 14.76 -0.51
C VAL A 120 9.87 14.16 -1.28
N ALA A 121 10.17 12.89 -1.00
CA ALA A 121 11.12 12.09 -1.75
C ALA A 121 10.35 11.03 -2.55
N ASP A 122 10.64 10.92 -3.85
CA ASP A 122 10.09 9.88 -4.72
C ASP A 122 11.23 8.95 -5.16
N THR A 123 11.21 7.72 -4.66
CA THR A 123 12.27 6.74 -4.93
C THR A 123 12.31 6.31 -6.40
N MET A 124 11.19 6.35 -7.12
CA MET A 124 11.15 6.06 -8.56
C MET A 124 11.87 7.16 -9.36
N ILE A 125 11.61 8.42 -9.05
CA ILE A 125 12.28 9.57 -9.69
C ILE A 125 13.75 9.62 -9.29
N ALA A 126 14.08 9.41 -8.02
CA ALA A 126 15.46 9.36 -7.55
C ALA A 126 16.27 8.30 -8.29
N ALA A 127 15.73 7.10 -8.48
CA ALA A 127 16.39 6.05 -9.24
C ALA A 127 16.62 6.43 -10.71
N ALA A 128 15.68 7.13 -11.34
CA ALA A 128 15.83 7.61 -12.71
C ALA A 128 16.91 8.71 -12.82
N LEU A 129 17.08 9.53 -11.79
CA LEU A 129 18.15 10.53 -11.75
C LEU A 129 19.55 9.92 -11.51
N ILE A 130 19.60 8.78 -10.81
CA ILE A 130 20.86 8.05 -10.59
C ILE A 130 21.31 7.32 -11.86
N ASP A 131 20.38 6.66 -12.55
CA ASP A 131 20.65 5.93 -13.78
C ASP A 131 19.45 5.98 -14.73
N GLU A 132 19.49 6.86 -15.70
CA GLU A 132 18.44 7.05 -16.72
C GLU A 132 18.32 5.89 -17.72
N ASN A 133 19.33 5.01 -17.78
CA ASN A 133 19.37 3.89 -18.72
C ASN A 133 18.73 2.61 -18.16
N ARG A 134 18.20 2.64 -16.93
CA ARG A 134 17.53 1.50 -16.34
C ARG A 134 16.28 1.13 -17.16
N ARG A 135 16.04 -0.18 -17.29
CA ARG A 135 14.85 -0.67 -17.99
C ARG A 135 13.60 -0.68 -17.12
N MET A 136 13.77 -0.74 -15.79
CA MET A 136 12.68 -0.89 -14.83
C MET A 136 12.93 -0.04 -13.60
N TYR A 137 11.90 0.70 -13.20
CA TYR A 137 11.89 1.57 -12.02
C TYR A 137 10.83 1.12 -11.00
N SER A 138 10.27 -0.09 -11.13
CA SER A 138 9.34 -0.62 -10.13
C SER A 138 10.03 -0.82 -8.79
N LEU A 139 9.29 -0.68 -7.69
CA LEU A 139 9.85 -0.84 -6.34
C LEU A 139 10.55 -2.19 -6.18
N ASN A 140 9.95 -3.30 -6.65
CA ASN A 140 10.59 -4.61 -6.61
C ASN A 140 11.94 -4.65 -7.34
N ALA A 141 12.04 -4.04 -8.54
CA ALA A 141 13.30 -4.03 -9.27
C ALA A 141 14.37 -3.21 -8.55
N LEU A 142 14.00 -2.07 -7.96
CA LEU A 142 14.92 -1.24 -7.20
C LEU A 142 15.34 -1.90 -5.89
N SER A 143 14.42 -2.57 -5.19
CA SER A 143 14.73 -3.27 -3.93
C SER A 143 15.75 -4.39 -4.16
N VAL A 144 15.58 -5.18 -5.23
CA VAL A 144 16.57 -6.21 -5.58
C VAL A 144 17.95 -5.60 -5.86
N ASP A 145 18.00 -4.52 -6.64
CA ASP A 145 19.26 -3.96 -7.10
C ASP A 145 19.99 -3.14 -6.02
N PHE A 146 19.27 -2.41 -5.18
CA PHE A 146 19.89 -1.51 -4.20
C PHE A 146 20.05 -2.12 -2.81
N ILE A 147 19.12 -2.99 -2.38
CA ILE A 147 19.13 -3.55 -1.03
C ILE A 147 19.11 -5.07 -0.99
N SER A 148 19.14 -5.74 -2.16
CA SER A 148 19.13 -7.20 -2.29
C SER A 148 17.92 -7.87 -1.64
N GLU A 149 16.80 -7.17 -1.55
CA GLU A 149 15.55 -7.69 -1.02
C GLU A 149 14.54 -7.93 -2.14
N LEU A 150 13.85 -9.06 -2.08
CA LEU A 150 12.76 -9.42 -2.98
C LEU A 150 11.45 -9.43 -2.20
N LYS A 151 10.50 -8.60 -2.62
CA LYS A 151 9.14 -8.61 -2.07
C LYS A 151 8.47 -9.96 -2.34
N SER A 152 7.91 -10.56 -1.29
CA SER A 152 7.14 -11.80 -1.43
C SER A 152 5.67 -11.48 -1.75
N GLU A 153 5.24 -11.89 -2.92
CA GLU A 153 3.83 -11.82 -3.33
C GLU A 153 3.10 -13.17 -3.16
N ALA A 154 3.78 -14.18 -2.61
CA ALA A 154 3.26 -15.56 -2.60
C ALA A 154 1.93 -15.68 -1.85
N GLY A 155 1.84 -15.18 -0.62
CA GLY A 155 0.62 -15.25 0.18
C GLY A 155 -0.55 -14.48 -0.41
N LEU A 156 -0.29 -13.30 -1.00
CA LEU A 156 -1.32 -12.52 -1.69
C LEU A 156 -1.84 -13.27 -2.94
N LYS A 157 -0.94 -13.84 -3.75
CA LYS A 157 -1.32 -14.59 -4.95
C LYS A 157 -2.10 -15.85 -4.63
N GLU A 158 -1.72 -16.57 -3.59
CA GLU A 158 -2.41 -17.77 -3.14
C GLU A 158 -3.82 -17.45 -2.65
N ALA A 159 -3.97 -16.44 -1.79
CA ALA A 159 -5.28 -15.97 -1.35
C ALA A 159 -6.16 -15.51 -2.54
N ALA A 160 -5.59 -14.77 -3.50
CA ALA A 160 -6.32 -14.33 -4.67
C ALA A 160 -6.76 -15.50 -5.56
N GLN A 161 -5.94 -16.54 -5.70
CA GLN A 161 -6.28 -17.76 -6.43
C GLN A 161 -7.45 -18.50 -5.76
N ASP A 162 -7.44 -18.63 -4.43
CA ASP A 162 -8.51 -19.26 -3.67
C ASP A 162 -9.84 -18.49 -3.81
N TRP A 163 -9.76 -17.18 -3.94
CA TRP A 163 -10.91 -16.29 -4.14
C TRP A 163 -11.31 -16.12 -5.61
N GLY A 164 -10.55 -16.66 -6.56
CA GLY A 164 -10.81 -16.57 -8.00
C GLY A 164 -10.73 -15.15 -8.56
N ILE A 165 -9.80 -14.32 -8.04
CA ILE A 165 -9.63 -12.91 -8.40
C ILE A 165 -8.20 -12.60 -8.85
N ASP A 166 -8.02 -11.44 -9.50
CA ASP A 166 -6.67 -10.91 -9.78
C ASP A 166 -6.03 -10.34 -8.50
N ALA A 167 -4.84 -10.82 -8.16
CA ALA A 167 -4.16 -10.50 -6.92
C ALA A 167 -3.88 -9.00 -6.72
N LYS A 168 -3.62 -8.24 -7.79
CA LYS A 168 -3.30 -6.81 -7.72
C LYS A 168 -4.49 -5.92 -8.08
N ALA A 169 -5.22 -6.27 -9.13
CA ALA A 169 -6.35 -5.45 -9.58
C ALA A 169 -7.57 -5.55 -8.66
N GLU A 170 -7.69 -6.66 -7.92
CA GLU A 170 -8.88 -6.96 -7.14
C GLU A 170 -8.60 -7.28 -5.65
N MET A 171 -7.40 -6.92 -5.14
CA MET A 171 -7.03 -7.17 -3.74
C MET A 171 -7.98 -6.52 -2.73
N PHE A 172 -8.70 -5.49 -3.14
CA PHE A 172 -9.73 -4.86 -2.32
C PHE A 172 -10.88 -5.81 -1.93
N LYS A 173 -11.07 -6.91 -2.67
CA LYS A 173 -12.06 -7.96 -2.35
C LYS A 173 -11.59 -8.90 -1.25
N LEU A 174 -10.28 -9.00 -1.01
CA LEU A 174 -9.72 -9.87 0.02
C LEU A 174 -9.91 -9.29 1.42
N PRO A 175 -10.01 -10.15 2.45
CA PRO A 175 -9.82 -9.72 3.83
C PRO A 175 -8.45 -9.06 4.01
N ALA A 176 -8.40 -8.00 4.83
CA ALA A 176 -7.17 -7.25 5.07
C ALA A 176 -5.98 -8.11 5.53
N LYS A 177 -6.24 -9.21 6.24
CA LYS A 177 -5.19 -10.12 6.73
C LYS A 177 -4.31 -10.76 5.66
N PHE A 178 -4.79 -10.86 4.41
CA PHE A 178 -4.00 -11.37 3.30
C PHE A 178 -3.21 -10.28 2.57
N VAL A 179 -3.68 -9.03 2.67
CA VAL A 179 -3.03 -7.88 2.03
C VAL A 179 -1.99 -7.24 2.96
N GLY A 180 -2.23 -7.23 4.28
CA GLY A 180 -1.34 -6.59 5.25
C GLY A 180 0.13 -7.03 5.16
N PRO A 181 0.45 -8.34 5.18
CA PRO A 181 1.84 -8.80 5.04
C PRO A 181 2.51 -8.36 3.73
N TYR A 182 1.73 -8.22 2.67
CA TYR A 182 2.21 -7.75 1.37
C TYR A 182 2.47 -6.25 1.40
N ALA A 183 1.51 -5.45 1.87
CA ALA A 183 1.60 -4.00 1.92
C ALA A 183 2.68 -3.47 2.88
N GLU A 184 2.98 -4.20 3.96
CA GLU A 184 4.06 -3.84 4.89
C GLU A 184 5.48 -4.08 4.35
N GLN A 185 5.61 -4.66 3.15
CA GLN A 185 6.90 -4.86 2.49
C GLN A 185 7.22 -3.73 1.49
N ASP A 186 6.25 -2.92 1.13
CA ASP A 186 6.40 -1.70 0.32
C ASP A 186 6.83 -0.54 1.19
#